data_b70341bb9e50a91f170ac5f3cbdf26e3
#
_entry.id   b70341bb9e50a91f170ac5f3cbdf26e3
#
_cell.length_a   1.000
_cell.length_b   1.000
_cell.length_c   1.000
_cell.angle_alpha   90.00
_cell.angle_beta   90.00
_cell.angle_gamma   90.00
#
_symmetry.space_group_name_H-M   'P 1'
#
loop_
_entity.id
_entity.type
_entity.pdbx_description
1 polymer ?
#
loop_
_entity_poly.entity_id
_entity_poly.type
_entity_poly.pdbx_seq_one_letter_code
_entity_poly.pdbx_strand_id
1 'polypeptide(L)'
;MKKRVDLPEKKYEGYIFDLDGTLVDSMPLHYRAWREALARAGAPDHVFRTDEFYSCGGKSANDVVRFLNERYGMHMDAESTGADKRIYLEMLEKEGMQPIQEVVEFVHSLGDAPKAIATGSAMPGASRTLAAAGLSGLFDVILTPDEVEHGKPAPDMFLKAAELLGASPDRCVVFEDAEPGMKAAAAAGMDCVQVRRPSLA
;
A
#
# COMPACT_ATOMS: atom_id res chain seq x y z
N MET A 1 22.52 3.26 -5.87
CA MET A 1 21.35 3.07 -4.99
C MET A 1 21.33 1.63 -4.52
N LYS A 2 20.86 1.32 -3.30
CA LYS A 2 20.67 -0.07 -2.88
C LYS A 2 19.47 -0.65 -3.61
N LYS A 3 19.58 -1.89 -4.11
CA LYS A 3 18.51 -2.64 -4.77
C LYS A 3 17.30 -2.77 -3.83
N ARG A 4 16.09 -2.40 -4.28
CA ARG A 4 14.88 -2.41 -3.46
C ARG A 4 14.15 -3.76 -3.46
N VAL A 5 14.37 -4.58 -4.50
CA VAL A 5 13.65 -5.85 -4.67
C VAL A 5 14.57 -6.92 -5.23
N ASP A 6 14.44 -8.14 -4.72
CA ASP A 6 15.07 -9.33 -5.32
C ASP A 6 14.01 -10.05 -6.15
N LEU A 7 14.06 -9.79 -7.47
CA LEU A 7 13.07 -10.30 -8.42
C LEU A 7 13.16 -11.84 -8.52
N PRO A 8 12.01 -12.53 -8.62
CA PRO A 8 12.00 -13.98 -8.71
C PRO A 8 12.49 -14.45 -10.08
N GLU A 9 13.28 -15.53 -10.10
CA GLU A 9 13.68 -16.23 -11.33
C GLU A 9 12.59 -17.21 -11.79
N LYS A 10 11.79 -17.72 -10.87
CA LYS A 10 10.65 -18.63 -11.11
C LYS A 10 9.53 -17.89 -11.82
N LYS A 11 8.90 -18.55 -12.79
CA LYS A 11 7.67 -18.05 -13.42
C LYS A 11 6.44 -18.48 -12.62
N TYR A 12 5.48 -17.57 -12.53
CA TYR A 12 4.22 -17.79 -11.85
C TYR A 12 3.05 -17.67 -12.82
N GLU A 13 1.89 -18.19 -12.43
CA GLU A 13 0.65 -18.07 -13.20
C GLU A 13 -0.09 -16.76 -12.91
N GLY A 14 0.15 -16.17 -11.73
CA GLY A 14 -0.41 -14.89 -11.34
C GLY A 14 0.62 -14.03 -10.59
N TYR A 15 0.66 -12.74 -10.93
CA TYR A 15 1.50 -11.74 -10.29
C TYR A 15 0.61 -10.70 -9.62
N ILE A 16 0.72 -10.55 -8.31
CA ILE A 16 -0.13 -9.66 -7.53
C ILE A 16 0.76 -8.62 -6.85
N PHE A 17 0.43 -7.35 -7.04
CA PHE A 17 1.24 -6.24 -6.54
C PHE A 17 0.42 -5.42 -5.54
N ASP A 18 1.00 -5.11 -4.41
CA ASP A 18 0.56 -3.97 -3.64
C ASP A 18 0.90 -2.67 -4.38
N LEU A 19 0.27 -1.57 -4.02
CA LEU A 19 0.44 -0.29 -4.71
C LEU A 19 1.41 0.62 -3.96
N ASP A 20 1.03 1.01 -2.73
CA ASP A 20 1.68 2.08 -1.96
C ASP A 20 2.94 1.58 -1.24
N GLY A 21 4.11 2.00 -1.69
CA GLY A 21 5.40 1.48 -1.19
C GLY A 21 5.94 0.29 -1.98
N THR A 22 5.15 -0.26 -2.90
CA THR A 22 5.49 -1.41 -3.74
C THR A 22 5.65 -1.04 -5.21
N LEU A 23 4.62 -0.56 -5.88
CA LEU A 23 4.68 -0.04 -7.25
C LEU A 23 5.05 1.44 -7.27
N VAL A 24 4.58 2.20 -6.29
CA VAL A 24 4.75 3.65 -6.20
C VAL A 24 5.38 4.02 -4.87
N ASP A 25 6.38 4.88 -4.90
CA ASP A 25 7.04 5.43 -3.70
C ASP A 25 6.18 6.55 -3.08
N SER A 26 4.97 6.21 -2.67
CA SER A 26 3.97 7.12 -2.09
C SER A 26 4.13 7.31 -0.58
N MET A 27 4.84 6.42 0.11
CA MET A 27 4.96 6.41 1.56
C MET A 27 5.52 7.72 2.16
N PRO A 28 6.49 8.40 1.53
CA PRO A 28 6.92 9.73 1.99
C PRO A 28 5.79 10.77 1.97
N LEU A 29 4.92 10.75 0.95
CA LEU A 29 3.77 11.65 0.84
C LEU A 29 2.71 11.33 1.90
N HIS A 30 2.43 10.04 2.11
CA HIS A 30 1.54 9.58 3.18
C HIS A 30 2.03 10.03 4.56
N TYR A 31 3.33 9.93 4.83
CA TYR A 31 3.92 10.37 6.09
C TYR A 31 3.80 11.89 6.27
N ARG A 32 4.11 12.68 5.23
CA ARG A 32 3.93 14.14 5.23
C ARG A 32 2.47 14.52 5.48
N ALA A 33 1.53 13.90 4.77
CA ALA A 33 0.09 14.16 4.93
C ALA A 33 -0.38 13.87 6.37
N TRP A 34 0.09 12.78 6.97
CA TRP A 34 -0.17 12.48 8.37
C TRP A 34 0.40 13.52 9.32
N ARG A 35 1.66 13.94 9.12
CA ARG A 35 2.28 14.97 9.95
C ARG A 35 1.48 16.27 9.96
N GLU A 36 1.03 16.72 8.79
CA GLU A 36 0.20 17.92 8.67
C GLU A 36 -1.15 17.77 9.36
N ALA A 37 -1.86 16.68 9.10
CA ALA A 37 -3.17 16.44 9.71
C ALA A 37 -3.10 16.35 11.24
N LEU A 38 -2.13 15.63 11.76
CA LEU A 38 -1.93 15.47 13.21
C LEU A 38 -1.51 16.78 13.87
N ALA A 39 -0.63 17.57 13.24
CA ALA A 39 -0.25 18.89 13.73
C ALA A 39 -1.47 19.83 13.83
N ARG A 40 -2.34 19.82 12.82
CA ARG A 40 -3.60 20.58 12.83
C ARG A 40 -4.56 20.11 13.94
N ALA A 41 -4.58 18.81 14.23
CA ALA A 41 -5.37 18.24 15.34
C ALA A 41 -4.73 18.47 16.71
N GLY A 42 -3.59 19.17 16.81
CA GLY A 42 -2.90 19.51 18.05
C GLY A 42 -1.99 18.41 18.59
N ALA A 43 -1.64 17.41 17.79
CA ALA A 43 -0.70 16.36 18.20
C ALA A 43 0.73 16.94 18.29
N PRO A 44 1.48 16.63 19.37
CA PRO A 44 2.89 16.98 19.46
C PRO A 44 3.74 16.26 18.41
N ASP A 45 4.79 16.89 17.92
CA ASP A 45 5.66 16.37 16.86
C ASP A 45 6.27 14.98 17.13
N HIS A 46 6.48 14.65 18.40
CA HIS A 46 7.11 13.39 18.78
C HIS A 46 6.14 12.18 18.76
N VAL A 47 4.83 12.41 18.66
CA VAL A 47 3.81 11.35 18.77
C VAL A 47 3.76 10.42 17.56
N PHE A 48 4.07 10.94 16.38
CA PHE A 48 3.97 10.18 15.13
C PHE A 48 5.29 10.24 14.36
N ARG A 49 6.24 9.40 14.81
CA ARG A 49 7.53 9.21 14.13
C ARG A 49 7.42 8.12 13.07
N THR A 50 8.47 7.93 12.31
CA THR A 50 8.50 6.95 11.20
C THR A 50 8.17 5.53 11.65
N ASP A 51 8.65 5.10 12.81
CA ASP A 51 8.36 3.76 13.35
C ASP A 51 6.86 3.60 13.66
N GLU A 52 6.26 4.62 14.27
CA GLU A 52 4.83 4.66 14.55
C GLU A 52 4.00 4.65 13.26
N PHE A 53 4.41 5.46 12.27
CA PHE A 53 3.77 5.49 10.97
C PHE A 53 3.74 4.10 10.32
N TYR A 54 4.88 3.41 10.27
CA TYR A 54 4.92 2.08 9.67
C TYR A 54 4.18 1.02 10.50
N SER A 55 4.12 1.16 11.82
CA SER A 55 3.34 0.25 12.68
C SER A 55 1.83 0.36 12.46
N CYS A 56 1.38 1.49 11.91
CA CYS A 56 -0.01 1.75 11.55
C CYS A 56 -0.40 1.21 10.17
N GLY A 57 0.50 0.57 9.44
CA GLY A 57 0.21 -0.02 8.12
C GLY A 57 -1.02 -0.93 8.16
N GLY A 58 -1.89 -0.79 7.16
CA GLY A 58 -3.13 -1.56 7.05
C GLY A 58 -4.31 -1.04 7.88
N LYS A 59 -4.12 -0.04 8.77
CA LYS A 59 -5.22 0.58 9.50
C LYS A 59 -5.93 1.64 8.65
N SER A 60 -7.25 1.77 8.85
CA SER A 60 -7.97 2.93 8.30
C SER A 60 -7.46 4.24 8.92
N ALA A 61 -7.64 5.37 8.24
CA ALA A 61 -7.22 6.67 8.76
C ALA A 61 -7.85 6.97 10.14
N ASN A 62 -9.13 6.64 10.33
CA ASN A 62 -9.81 6.83 11.60
C ASN A 62 -9.25 5.92 12.69
N ASP A 63 -8.87 4.69 12.37
CA ASP A 63 -8.28 3.75 13.34
C ASP A 63 -6.86 4.15 13.74
N VAL A 64 -6.10 4.76 12.85
CA VAL A 64 -4.80 5.36 13.21
C VAL A 64 -4.99 6.46 14.26
N VAL A 65 -5.96 7.35 14.07
CA VAL A 65 -6.22 8.42 15.03
C VAL A 65 -6.71 7.86 16.39
N ARG A 66 -7.62 6.87 16.38
CA ARG A 66 -8.07 6.19 17.60
C ARG A 66 -6.91 5.52 18.34
N PHE A 67 -6.06 4.81 17.61
CA PHE A 67 -4.87 4.16 18.15
C PHE A 67 -3.92 5.18 18.81
N LEU A 68 -3.66 6.32 18.15
CA LEU A 68 -2.82 7.38 18.72
C LEU A 68 -3.45 8.03 19.96
N ASN A 69 -4.76 8.25 19.94
CA ASN A 69 -5.49 8.75 21.10
C ASN A 69 -5.34 7.82 22.31
N GLU A 70 -5.56 6.53 22.11
CA GLU A 70 -5.42 5.52 23.16
C GLU A 70 -3.98 5.43 23.69
N ARG A 71 -3.01 5.37 22.77
CA ARG A 71 -1.61 5.18 23.12
C ARG A 71 -0.97 6.36 23.83
N TYR A 72 -1.37 7.58 23.47
CA TYR A 72 -0.75 8.82 23.96
C TYR A 72 -1.68 9.68 24.83
N GLY A 73 -2.87 9.18 25.19
CA GLY A 73 -3.83 9.90 26.00
C GLY A 73 -4.38 11.17 25.34
N MET A 74 -4.56 11.14 24.02
CA MET A 74 -5.02 12.27 23.23
C MET A 74 -6.53 12.17 22.96
N HIS A 75 -7.13 13.26 22.47
CA HIS A 75 -8.58 13.35 22.21
C HIS A 75 -8.86 13.98 20.84
N MET A 76 -8.05 13.62 19.84
CA MET A 76 -8.26 14.07 18.45
C MET A 76 -9.55 13.48 17.90
N ASP A 77 -10.32 14.27 17.15
CA ASP A 77 -11.46 13.75 16.41
C ASP A 77 -10.98 12.90 15.24
N ALA A 78 -11.36 11.61 15.24
CA ALA A 78 -10.84 10.64 14.30
C ALA A 78 -11.35 10.89 12.87
N GLU A 79 -12.59 11.35 12.73
CA GLU A 79 -13.20 11.55 11.42
C GLU A 79 -12.63 12.79 10.73
N SER A 80 -12.58 13.93 11.42
CA SER A 80 -12.03 15.17 10.85
C SER A 80 -10.53 15.08 10.60
N THR A 81 -9.74 14.48 11.53
CA THR A 81 -8.30 14.29 11.34
C THR A 81 -8.00 13.32 10.18
N GLY A 82 -8.77 12.25 10.06
CA GLY A 82 -8.66 11.33 8.92
C GLY A 82 -9.06 11.99 7.59
N ALA A 83 -10.06 12.87 7.60
CA ALA A 83 -10.43 13.66 6.43
C ALA A 83 -9.33 14.66 6.05
N ASP A 84 -8.76 15.40 7.00
CA ASP A 84 -7.64 16.31 6.78
C ASP A 84 -6.44 15.57 6.15
N LYS A 85 -6.09 14.39 6.67
CA LYS A 85 -5.03 13.55 6.07
C LYS A 85 -5.28 13.24 4.60
N ARG A 86 -6.52 12.91 4.22
CA ARG A 86 -6.88 12.67 2.81
C ARG A 86 -6.71 13.92 1.95
N ILE A 87 -7.17 15.06 2.44
CA ILE A 87 -7.03 16.35 1.75
C ILE A 87 -5.55 16.70 1.53
N TYR A 88 -4.73 16.59 2.57
CA TYR A 88 -3.29 16.85 2.44
C TYR A 88 -2.60 15.88 1.47
N LEU A 89 -2.97 14.60 1.51
CA LEU A 89 -2.43 13.63 0.57
C LEU A 89 -2.78 14.01 -0.88
N GLU A 90 -4.04 14.34 -1.17
CA GLU A 90 -4.47 14.76 -2.50
C GLU A 90 -3.76 16.04 -3.00
N MET A 91 -3.40 16.92 -2.10
CA MET A 91 -2.59 18.10 -2.45
C MET A 91 -1.16 17.71 -2.81
N LEU A 92 -0.53 16.82 -2.04
CA LEU A 92 0.83 16.34 -2.26
C LEU A 92 0.94 15.45 -3.52
N GLU A 93 -0.06 14.65 -3.81
CA GLU A 93 -0.13 13.82 -5.03
C GLU A 93 0.03 14.66 -6.31
N LYS A 94 -0.42 15.91 -6.30
CA LYS A 94 -0.27 16.85 -7.43
C LYS A 94 1.19 17.25 -7.70
N GLU A 95 2.08 17.09 -6.74
CA GLU A 95 3.51 17.30 -6.92
C GLU A 95 4.17 16.17 -7.75
N GLY A 96 3.42 15.10 -8.01
CA GLY A 96 3.87 13.89 -8.72
C GLY A 96 4.35 12.81 -7.76
N MET A 97 4.16 11.57 -8.17
CA MET A 97 4.65 10.39 -7.47
C MET A 97 5.67 9.67 -8.32
N GLN A 98 6.65 9.06 -7.68
CA GLN A 98 7.68 8.32 -8.38
C GLN A 98 7.36 6.82 -8.37
N PRO A 99 7.33 6.16 -9.54
CA PRO A 99 7.26 4.70 -9.58
C PRO A 99 8.53 4.10 -8.95
N ILE A 100 8.38 2.94 -8.32
CA ILE A 100 9.52 2.12 -7.90
C ILE A 100 10.04 1.41 -9.15
N GLN A 101 11.02 2.04 -9.79
CA GLN A 101 11.46 1.73 -11.14
C GLN A 101 11.76 0.24 -11.34
N GLU A 102 12.46 -0.39 -10.39
CA GLU A 102 12.82 -1.82 -10.48
C GLU A 102 11.59 -2.73 -10.55
N VAL A 103 10.51 -2.39 -9.82
CA VAL A 103 9.26 -3.18 -9.81
C VAL A 103 8.47 -2.90 -11.09
N VAL A 104 8.40 -1.65 -11.51
CA VAL A 104 7.67 -1.26 -12.74
C VAL A 104 8.33 -1.84 -13.99
N GLU A 105 9.66 -1.85 -14.08
CA GLU A 105 10.38 -2.52 -15.17
C GLU A 105 10.09 -4.03 -15.19
N PHE A 106 10.00 -4.66 -14.03
CA PHE A 106 9.58 -6.05 -13.93
C PHE A 106 8.15 -6.25 -14.44
N VAL A 107 7.19 -5.40 -14.03
CA VAL A 107 5.80 -5.44 -14.53
C VAL A 107 5.78 -5.35 -16.06
N HIS A 108 6.54 -4.44 -16.66
CA HIS A 108 6.63 -4.35 -18.13
C HIS A 108 7.23 -5.60 -18.77
N SER A 109 8.20 -6.23 -18.11
CA SER A 109 8.83 -7.46 -18.62
C SER A 109 7.90 -8.68 -18.61
N LEU A 110 6.83 -8.64 -17.84
CA LEU A 110 5.82 -9.71 -17.77
C LEU A 110 4.94 -9.78 -19.04
N GLY A 111 4.86 -8.71 -19.85
CA GLY A 111 3.99 -8.66 -21.02
C GLY A 111 2.53 -8.96 -20.66
N ASP A 112 1.95 -9.95 -21.36
CA ASP A 112 0.54 -10.38 -21.19
C ASP A 112 0.33 -11.36 -20.02
N ALA A 113 1.34 -11.62 -19.19
CA ALA A 113 1.17 -12.50 -18.03
C ALA A 113 0.08 -11.93 -17.07
N PRO A 114 -0.78 -12.78 -16.50
CA PRO A 114 -1.86 -12.35 -15.60
C PRO A 114 -1.32 -11.57 -14.39
N LYS A 115 -1.77 -10.32 -14.21
CA LYS A 115 -1.30 -9.45 -13.14
C LYS A 115 -2.41 -8.57 -12.57
N ALA A 116 -2.38 -8.41 -11.25
CA ALA A 116 -3.37 -7.65 -10.50
C ALA A 116 -2.70 -6.69 -9.51
N ILE A 117 -3.45 -5.66 -9.14
CA ILE A 117 -3.17 -4.84 -7.96
C ILE A 117 -4.11 -5.28 -6.83
N ALA A 118 -3.57 -5.39 -5.62
CA ALA A 118 -4.32 -5.62 -4.40
C ALA A 118 -3.85 -4.63 -3.33
N THR A 119 -4.56 -3.49 -3.19
CA THR A 119 -4.15 -2.36 -2.36
C THR A 119 -5.06 -2.15 -1.16
N GLY A 120 -4.50 -1.66 -0.04
CA GLY A 120 -5.26 -1.15 1.11
C GLY A 120 -5.88 0.23 0.90
N SER A 121 -5.60 0.90 -0.23
CA SER A 121 -6.17 2.21 -0.59
C SER A 121 -7.54 2.04 -1.23
N ALA A 122 -8.51 2.93 -0.89
CA ALA A 122 -9.80 2.98 -1.57
C ALA A 122 -9.64 3.37 -3.05
N MET A 123 -10.56 2.92 -3.91
CA MET A 123 -10.48 3.10 -5.37
C MET A 123 -10.16 4.53 -5.84
N PRO A 124 -10.75 5.60 -5.31
CA PRO A 124 -10.39 6.95 -5.75
C PRO A 124 -8.92 7.30 -5.50
N GLY A 125 -8.36 6.84 -4.36
CA GLY A 125 -6.93 7.01 -4.02
C GLY A 125 -6.05 6.17 -4.95
N ALA A 126 -6.33 4.89 -5.07
CA ALA A 126 -5.59 3.97 -5.94
C ALA A 126 -5.52 4.47 -7.39
N SER A 127 -6.65 4.92 -7.94
CA SER A 127 -6.70 5.47 -9.30
C SER A 127 -5.83 6.72 -9.47
N ARG A 128 -5.84 7.63 -8.49
CA ARG A 128 -4.98 8.82 -8.52
C ARG A 128 -3.50 8.46 -8.42
N THR A 129 -3.13 7.55 -7.51
CA THR A 129 -1.75 7.07 -7.34
C THR A 129 -1.23 6.47 -8.66
N LEU A 130 -2.01 5.59 -9.30
CA LEU A 130 -1.67 4.99 -10.58
C LEU A 130 -1.51 6.04 -11.69
N ALA A 131 -2.43 6.99 -11.78
CA ALA A 131 -2.37 8.05 -12.78
C ALA A 131 -1.14 8.96 -12.58
N ALA A 132 -0.88 9.38 -11.33
CA ALA A 132 0.26 10.23 -11.00
C ALA A 132 1.61 9.56 -11.26
N ALA A 133 1.67 8.21 -11.14
CA ALA A 133 2.87 7.42 -11.43
C ALA A 133 2.98 6.97 -12.90
N GLY A 134 1.98 7.28 -13.76
CA GLY A 134 1.97 6.85 -15.16
C GLY A 134 1.70 5.36 -15.37
N LEU A 135 1.05 4.69 -14.41
CA LEU A 135 0.80 3.25 -14.41
C LEU A 135 -0.63 2.88 -14.80
N SER A 136 -1.45 3.85 -15.21
CA SER A 136 -2.84 3.61 -15.62
C SER A 136 -2.90 2.63 -16.81
N GLY A 137 -3.78 1.63 -16.71
CA GLY A 137 -4.04 0.66 -17.78
C GLY A 137 -3.01 -0.48 -17.88
N LEU A 138 -2.06 -0.59 -16.95
CA LEU A 138 -1.11 -1.72 -16.92
C LEU A 138 -1.67 -2.99 -16.27
N PHE A 139 -2.77 -2.88 -15.55
CA PHE A 139 -3.38 -3.96 -14.79
C PHE A 139 -4.85 -4.12 -15.15
N ASP A 140 -5.27 -5.37 -15.39
CA ASP A 140 -6.67 -5.69 -15.71
C ASP A 140 -7.53 -5.77 -14.46
N VAL A 141 -6.92 -6.11 -13.32
CA VAL A 141 -7.57 -6.30 -12.02
C VAL A 141 -6.96 -5.34 -11.00
N ILE A 142 -7.81 -4.54 -10.36
CA ILE A 142 -7.45 -3.69 -9.23
C ILE A 142 -8.45 -3.98 -8.11
N LEU A 143 -7.95 -4.53 -7.01
CA LEU A 143 -8.72 -4.82 -5.80
C LEU A 143 -8.39 -3.82 -4.70
N THR A 144 -9.45 -3.33 -4.07
CA THR A 144 -9.43 -2.41 -2.94
C THR A 144 -10.15 -3.05 -1.74
N PRO A 145 -10.14 -2.46 -0.55
CA PRO A 145 -10.88 -3.01 0.59
C PRO A 145 -12.38 -3.20 0.38
N ASP A 146 -12.98 -2.47 -0.58
CA ASP A 146 -14.42 -2.52 -0.82
C ASP A 146 -14.88 -3.83 -1.48
N GLU A 147 -13.95 -4.62 -2.07
CA GLU A 147 -14.26 -5.88 -2.75
C GLU A 147 -14.04 -7.12 -1.88
N VAL A 148 -13.66 -6.97 -0.61
CA VAL A 148 -13.38 -8.08 0.31
C VAL A 148 -13.99 -7.85 1.68
N GLU A 149 -14.24 -8.92 2.42
CA GLU A 149 -14.79 -8.83 3.77
C GLU A 149 -13.72 -8.38 4.77
N HIS A 150 -12.49 -8.92 4.61
CA HIS A 150 -11.37 -8.62 5.51
C HIS A 150 -10.16 -8.14 4.70
N GLY A 151 -9.66 -6.95 5.06
CA GLY A 151 -8.40 -6.43 4.52
C GLY A 151 -7.16 -7.10 5.12
N LYS A 152 -5.98 -6.79 4.56
CA LYS A 152 -4.68 -7.23 5.11
C LYS A 152 -4.60 -6.98 6.62
N PRO A 153 -4.21 -7.95 7.46
CA PRO A 153 -3.45 -9.16 7.14
C PRO A 153 -4.28 -10.40 6.81
N ALA A 154 -5.61 -10.32 6.62
CA ALA A 154 -6.39 -11.44 6.12
C ALA A 154 -6.03 -11.77 4.66
N PRO A 155 -6.15 -13.03 4.23
CA PRO A 155 -5.74 -13.46 2.89
C PRO A 155 -6.73 -13.08 1.78
N ASP A 156 -7.93 -12.61 2.14
CA ASP A 156 -9.10 -12.46 1.28
C ASP A 156 -8.78 -11.73 -0.03
N MET A 157 -8.04 -10.63 0.07
CA MET A 157 -7.70 -9.79 -1.09
C MET A 157 -6.80 -10.51 -2.09
N PHE A 158 -5.81 -11.26 -1.59
CA PHE A 158 -4.90 -12.01 -2.47
C PHE A 158 -5.56 -13.25 -3.05
N LEU A 159 -6.38 -13.95 -2.27
CA LEU A 159 -7.19 -15.08 -2.78
C LEU A 159 -8.16 -14.61 -3.87
N LYS A 160 -8.82 -13.47 -3.67
CA LYS A 160 -9.70 -12.86 -4.68
C LYS A 160 -8.94 -12.46 -5.94
N ALA A 161 -7.73 -11.90 -5.79
CA ALA A 161 -6.87 -11.56 -6.93
C ALA A 161 -6.52 -12.82 -7.73
N ALA A 162 -6.08 -13.90 -7.08
CA ALA A 162 -5.76 -15.16 -7.75
C ALA A 162 -6.98 -15.75 -8.50
N GLU A 163 -8.17 -15.72 -7.87
CA GLU A 163 -9.43 -16.14 -8.52
C GLU A 163 -9.68 -15.37 -9.81
N LEU A 164 -9.56 -14.02 -9.77
CA LEU A 164 -9.82 -13.17 -10.93
C LEU A 164 -8.76 -13.32 -12.03
N LEU A 165 -7.52 -13.67 -11.66
CA LEU A 165 -6.46 -13.99 -12.60
C LEU A 165 -6.57 -15.42 -13.18
N GLY A 166 -7.48 -16.27 -12.64
CA GLY A 166 -7.60 -17.66 -13.03
C GLY A 166 -6.40 -18.54 -12.62
N ALA A 167 -5.68 -18.15 -11.57
CA ALA A 167 -4.47 -18.80 -11.10
C ALA A 167 -4.66 -19.47 -9.73
N SER A 168 -3.99 -20.60 -9.50
CA SER A 168 -3.93 -21.22 -8.16
C SER A 168 -3.09 -20.38 -7.21
N PRO A 169 -3.49 -20.20 -5.93
CA PRO A 169 -2.73 -19.41 -4.97
C PRO A 169 -1.27 -19.83 -4.82
N ASP A 170 -0.97 -21.12 -4.77
CA ASP A 170 0.38 -21.69 -4.67
C ASP A 170 1.25 -21.45 -5.93
N ARG A 171 0.64 -20.95 -7.00
CA ARG A 171 1.29 -20.58 -8.26
C ARG A 171 1.27 -19.06 -8.50
N CYS A 172 0.88 -18.29 -7.49
CA CYS A 172 0.93 -16.84 -7.48
C CYS A 172 2.13 -16.32 -6.68
N VAL A 173 2.57 -15.12 -7.02
CA VAL A 173 3.54 -14.34 -6.24
C VAL A 173 2.98 -12.97 -5.91
N VAL A 174 3.16 -12.57 -4.66
CA VAL A 174 2.79 -11.25 -4.16
C VAL A 174 4.03 -10.39 -4.02
N PHE A 175 3.96 -9.13 -4.47
CA PHE A 175 4.96 -8.10 -4.20
C PHE A 175 4.41 -7.15 -3.14
N GLU A 176 5.16 -6.96 -2.04
CA GLU A 176 4.68 -6.23 -0.87
C GLU A 176 5.83 -5.58 -0.10
N ASP A 177 5.57 -4.41 0.53
CA ASP A 177 6.53 -3.71 1.36
C ASP A 177 6.19 -3.77 2.85
N ALA A 178 4.93 -4.08 3.21
CA ALA A 178 4.38 -4.00 4.55
C ALA A 178 4.18 -5.37 5.21
N GLU A 179 4.47 -5.46 6.51
CA GLU A 179 4.29 -6.70 7.28
C GLU A 179 2.86 -7.27 7.22
N PRO A 180 1.78 -6.45 7.30
CA PRO A 180 0.41 -6.99 7.17
C PRO A 180 0.15 -7.66 5.82
N GLY A 181 0.66 -7.11 4.72
CA GLY A 181 0.51 -7.73 3.41
C GLY A 181 1.35 -8.99 3.25
N MET A 182 2.58 -9.02 3.77
CA MET A 182 3.39 -10.24 3.78
C MET A 182 2.71 -11.36 4.58
N LYS A 183 2.06 -11.03 5.72
CA LYS A 183 1.24 -11.99 6.49
C LYS A 183 0.04 -12.49 5.69
N ALA A 184 -0.63 -11.60 4.97
CA ALA A 184 -1.76 -11.95 4.11
C ALA A 184 -1.35 -12.89 2.97
N ALA A 185 -0.21 -12.64 2.33
CA ALA A 185 0.35 -13.51 1.28
C ALA A 185 0.67 -14.91 1.82
N ALA A 186 1.33 -14.98 2.98
CA ALA A 186 1.62 -16.26 3.65
C ALA A 186 0.33 -17.00 4.04
N ALA A 187 -0.69 -16.31 4.56
CA ALA A 187 -1.99 -16.89 4.88
C ALA A 187 -2.76 -17.36 3.64
N ALA A 188 -2.54 -16.73 2.48
CA ALA A 188 -3.08 -17.14 1.20
C ALA A 188 -2.32 -18.33 0.56
N GLY A 189 -1.21 -18.76 1.13
CA GLY A 189 -0.36 -19.82 0.57
C GLY A 189 0.44 -19.39 -0.66
N MET A 190 0.73 -18.09 -0.80
CA MET A 190 1.43 -17.51 -1.94
C MET A 190 2.90 -17.22 -1.59
N ASP A 191 3.77 -17.31 -2.60
CA ASP A 191 5.13 -16.78 -2.49
C ASP A 191 5.07 -15.25 -2.36
N CYS A 192 5.99 -14.66 -1.58
CA CYS A 192 6.03 -13.23 -1.36
C CYS A 192 7.42 -12.66 -1.61
N VAL A 193 7.48 -11.62 -2.43
CA VAL A 193 8.67 -10.82 -2.71
C VAL A 193 8.58 -9.52 -1.94
N GLN A 194 9.48 -9.33 -1.00
CA GLN A 194 9.52 -8.09 -0.22
C GLN A 194 10.16 -6.96 -1.02
N VAL A 195 9.43 -5.85 -1.16
CA VAL A 195 9.97 -4.58 -1.65
C VAL A 195 10.48 -3.77 -0.45
N ARG A 196 11.78 -3.46 -0.47
CA ARG A 196 12.43 -2.76 0.66
C ARG A 196 12.02 -1.28 0.67
N ARG A 197 11.59 -0.82 1.82
CA ARG A 197 11.22 0.58 2.04
C ARG A 197 12.46 1.49 2.04
N PRO A 198 12.37 2.71 1.49
CA PRO A 198 13.40 3.71 1.72
C PRO A 198 13.37 4.17 3.18
N SER A 199 14.50 4.65 3.69
CA SER A 199 14.50 5.45 4.92
C SER A 199 13.72 6.73 4.65
N LEU A 200 12.68 7.00 5.44
CA LEU A 200 12.08 8.33 5.49
C LEU A 200 13.04 9.21 6.31
N ALA A 201 13.72 10.12 5.63
CA ALA A 201 14.61 11.09 6.26
C ALA A 201 13.82 12.21 6.93
#